data_6207c88e4f1079d4b6b86f169b6a959b
#
_entry.id   6207c88e4f1079d4b6b86f169b6a959b
#
_cell.length_a   1.000
_cell.length_b   1.000
_cell.length_c   1.000
_cell.angle_alpha   90.00
_cell.angle_beta   90.00
_cell.angle_gamma   90.00
#
_symmetry.space_group_name_H-M   'P 1'
#
loop_
_entity.id
_entity.type
_entity.pdbx_description
1 polymer ?
#
loop_
_entity_poly.entity_id
_entity_poly.type
_entity_poly.pdbx_seq_one_letter_code
_entity_poly.pdbx_strand_id
1 'polypeptide(L)'
;GCSTKENNPSYPIIHFGKTSESIRASQLIEINRIVPLETNDTCLIGHIDHADTYDGYIYLLDTWISKSLFVFDGEGRFITKRTAAAGGAGEFIVPYNFEIDRENKTLRINDVALNKILVYNLKSLAFIQSIDKPDSYNAIGKFPDKDLYVGYRPMIDIQEKHTTQIDILDTRLNRRKGFMPADPRTSILSGKPFNMYKYQNDIVVFPFFSNTLYTVTPDSVQTRYELRFGEYAFPPKELFQKLQYEPIPLFERLEKEAFIERMEPYETDEYLFVRYVAQTNDLIAIYHKENGERVNIPYKRIKNDLGINAFPIPLFLEGNLITGYIDPNAVDNPTGEHQEDNPILVTFNIRMETEANK
;
A
#
# COMPACT_ATOMS: atom_id res chain seq x y z
N GLY A 1 3.17 44.19 21.74
CA GLY A 1 2.45 43.08 21.17
C GLY A 1 3.30 42.41 20.11
N CYS A 2 3.97 41.30 20.43
CA CYS A 2 4.57 40.43 19.43
C CYS A 2 3.45 39.61 18.80
N SER A 3 3.05 39.94 17.58
CA SER A 3 2.27 39.00 16.75
C SER A 3 3.19 37.89 16.30
N THR A 4 3.05 36.71 16.87
CA THR A 4 3.58 35.50 16.31
C THR A 4 2.93 35.32 14.95
N LYS A 5 3.68 35.54 13.86
CA LYS A 5 3.31 35.09 12.53
C LYS A 5 3.21 33.57 12.64
N GLU A 6 2.01 33.01 12.59
CA GLU A 6 1.81 31.61 12.29
C GLU A 6 2.46 31.38 10.92
N ASN A 7 3.60 30.71 10.92
CA ASN A 7 4.20 30.22 9.69
C ASN A 7 3.27 29.16 9.12
N ASN A 8 2.40 29.53 8.18
CA ASN A 8 1.66 28.56 7.42
C ASN A 8 2.67 27.62 6.75
N PRO A 9 2.52 26.29 6.89
CA PRO A 9 3.41 25.34 6.27
C PRO A 9 3.40 25.53 4.76
N SER A 10 4.55 25.32 4.13
CA SER A 10 4.72 25.44 2.67
C SER A 10 4.08 24.30 1.86
N TYR A 11 3.37 23.40 2.51
CA TYR A 11 2.72 22.22 1.94
C TYR A 11 1.24 22.13 2.35
N PRO A 12 0.38 21.48 1.58
CA PRO A 12 -1.04 21.32 1.90
C PRO A 12 -1.27 20.44 3.14
N ILE A 13 -2.13 20.91 4.04
CA ILE A 13 -2.70 20.11 5.12
C ILE A 13 -4.13 19.75 4.72
N ILE A 14 -4.41 18.45 4.58
CA ILE A 14 -5.73 17.96 4.20
C ILE A 14 -6.47 17.51 5.47
N HIS A 15 -7.56 18.20 5.79
CA HIS A 15 -8.43 17.84 6.90
C HIS A 15 -9.64 17.09 6.36
N PHE A 16 -9.73 15.78 6.58
CA PHE A 16 -10.88 14.98 6.13
C PHE A 16 -12.15 15.21 6.96
N GLY A 17 -12.02 15.81 8.16
CA GLY A 17 -13.16 16.07 9.04
C GLY A 17 -13.65 14.81 9.77
N LYS A 18 -14.80 14.95 10.44
CA LYS A 18 -15.44 13.83 11.14
C LYS A 18 -16.00 12.81 10.16
N THR A 19 -16.15 11.57 10.64
CA THR A 19 -16.73 10.50 9.83
C THR A 19 -18.21 10.77 9.51
N SER A 20 -18.57 10.46 8.25
CA SER A 20 -19.95 10.55 7.76
C SER A 20 -20.83 9.44 8.36
N GLU A 21 -22.13 9.73 8.52
CA GLU A 21 -23.09 8.78 9.07
C GLU A 21 -23.43 7.66 8.08
N SER A 22 -23.60 8.01 6.80
CA SER A 22 -23.91 7.06 5.74
C SER A 22 -23.69 7.71 4.37
N ILE A 23 -23.18 6.94 3.41
CA ILE A 23 -23.01 7.33 2.00
C ILE A 23 -23.33 6.12 1.14
N ARG A 24 -23.93 6.33 -0.04
CA ARG A 24 -24.07 5.26 -1.03
C ARG A 24 -22.76 5.04 -1.75
N ALA A 25 -22.42 3.78 -2.04
CA ALA A 25 -21.20 3.43 -2.75
C ALA A 25 -21.12 4.08 -4.15
N SER A 26 -22.25 4.18 -4.86
CA SER A 26 -22.37 4.86 -6.16
C SER A 26 -22.05 6.37 -6.13
N GLN A 27 -22.06 6.99 -4.96
CA GLN A 27 -21.64 8.39 -4.78
C GLN A 27 -20.11 8.53 -4.61
N LEU A 28 -19.40 7.44 -4.36
CA LEU A 28 -17.97 7.42 -4.10
C LEU A 28 -17.15 6.87 -5.26
N ILE A 29 -17.66 5.85 -5.94
CA ILE A 29 -16.96 5.16 -7.02
C ILE A 29 -17.90 4.80 -8.18
N GLU A 30 -17.31 4.64 -9.36
CA GLU A 30 -17.92 4.09 -10.53
C GLU A 30 -17.14 2.87 -11.00
N ILE A 31 -17.83 1.71 -11.11
CA ILE A 31 -17.19 0.45 -11.52
C ILE A 31 -16.96 0.45 -13.02
N ASN A 32 -15.72 0.16 -13.43
CA ASN A 32 -15.32 0.00 -14.82
C ASN A 32 -15.28 -1.47 -15.22
N ARG A 33 -14.79 -2.34 -14.35
CA ARG A 33 -14.59 -3.74 -14.67
C ARG A 33 -14.67 -4.63 -13.44
N ILE A 34 -15.19 -5.84 -13.62
CA ILE A 34 -15.24 -6.90 -12.60
C ILE A 34 -14.57 -8.13 -13.21
N VAL A 35 -13.61 -8.71 -12.52
CA VAL A 35 -12.83 -9.86 -12.96
C VAL A 35 -12.80 -10.92 -11.86
N PRO A 36 -13.66 -11.94 -11.91
CA PRO A 36 -13.53 -13.11 -11.05
C PRO A 36 -12.22 -13.85 -11.35
N LEU A 37 -11.44 -14.15 -10.34
CA LEU A 37 -10.23 -14.96 -10.52
C LEU A 37 -10.59 -16.43 -10.55
N GLU A 38 -10.00 -17.18 -11.50
CA GLU A 38 -10.17 -18.61 -11.58
C GLU A 38 -9.82 -19.30 -10.26
N THR A 39 -10.68 -20.22 -9.84
CA THR A 39 -10.54 -20.99 -8.61
C THR A 39 -10.35 -22.46 -8.93
N ASN A 40 -9.23 -23.02 -8.51
CA ASN A 40 -8.97 -24.46 -8.50
C ASN A 40 -7.84 -24.77 -7.52
N ASP A 41 -7.60 -26.04 -7.21
CA ASP A 41 -6.60 -26.47 -6.21
C ASP A 41 -5.17 -25.98 -6.49
N THR A 42 -4.87 -25.60 -7.73
CA THR A 42 -3.53 -25.13 -8.12
C THR A 42 -3.34 -23.63 -7.95
N CYS A 43 -4.41 -22.84 -7.86
CA CYS A 43 -4.35 -21.39 -7.84
C CYS A 43 -5.12 -20.73 -6.70
N LEU A 44 -5.38 -21.43 -5.60
CA LEU A 44 -5.99 -20.85 -4.42
C LEU A 44 -5.09 -19.77 -3.80
N ILE A 45 -5.65 -18.59 -3.60
CA ILE A 45 -5.03 -17.43 -2.98
C ILE A 45 -5.52 -17.33 -1.54
N GLY A 46 -4.60 -17.38 -0.58
CA GLY A 46 -4.96 -17.23 0.83
C GLY A 46 -5.20 -15.78 1.23
N HIS A 47 -4.35 -14.88 0.73
CA HIS A 47 -4.44 -13.43 0.96
C HIS A 47 -3.73 -12.67 -0.16
N ILE A 48 -4.22 -11.48 -0.51
CA ILE A 48 -3.52 -10.60 -1.44
C ILE A 48 -2.75 -9.55 -0.64
N ASP A 49 -1.43 -9.71 -0.56
CA ASP A 49 -0.55 -8.74 0.12
C ASP A 49 -0.07 -7.64 -0.81
N HIS A 50 0.19 -7.97 -2.07
CA HIS A 50 0.61 -7.01 -3.09
C HIS A 50 0.08 -7.43 -4.46
N ALA A 51 -0.23 -6.47 -5.31
CA ALA A 51 -0.73 -6.69 -6.65
C ALA A 51 -0.24 -5.59 -7.62
N ASP A 52 -0.06 -5.94 -8.88
CA ASP A 52 0.19 -5.01 -9.98
C ASP A 52 -0.22 -5.67 -11.31
N THR A 53 -0.33 -4.88 -12.37
CA THR A 53 -0.65 -5.36 -13.72
C THR A 53 0.41 -4.96 -14.72
N TYR A 54 0.55 -5.77 -15.78
CA TYR A 54 1.40 -5.44 -16.92
C TYR A 54 0.92 -6.19 -18.17
N ASP A 55 0.73 -5.44 -19.27
CA ASP A 55 0.40 -5.99 -20.60
C ASP A 55 -0.80 -6.95 -20.57
N GLY A 56 -1.85 -6.59 -19.80
CA GLY A 56 -3.07 -7.38 -19.64
C GLY A 56 -2.94 -8.58 -18.69
N TYR A 57 -1.80 -8.77 -18.03
CA TYR A 57 -1.62 -9.79 -17.00
C TYR A 57 -1.72 -9.19 -15.61
N ILE A 58 -2.23 -9.98 -14.67
CA ILE A 58 -2.42 -9.64 -13.27
C ILE A 58 -1.42 -10.45 -12.44
N TYR A 59 -0.62 -9.77 -11.62
CA TYR A 59 0.36 -10.36 -10.72
C TYR A 59 -0.12 -10.16 -9.29
N LEU A 60 -0.26 -11.24 -8.54
CA LEU A 60 -0.73 -11.22 -7.15
C LEU A 60 0.25 -11.96 -6.26
N LEU A 61 0.64 -11.33 -5.16
CA LEU A 61 1.52 -11.92 -4.16
C LEU A 61 0.74 -12.22 -2.88
N ASP A 62 0.81 -13.47 -2.47
CA ASP A 62 0.41 -13.94 -1.15
C ASP A 62 1.69 -14.30 -0.37
N THR A 63 2.10 -13.41 0.52
CA THR A 63 3.37 -13.51 1.26
C THR A 63 3.31 -14.54 2.38
N TRP A 64 2.17 -14.64 3.06
CA TRP A 64 2.13 -15.29 4.37
C TRP A 64 1.44 -16.65 4.37
N ILE A 65 0.43 -16.86 3.53
CA ILE A 65 -0.37 -18.10 3.53
C ILE A 65 0.22 -19.07 2.53
N SER A 66 0.05 -18.82 1.22
CA SER A 66 0.57 -19.70 0.17
C SER A 66 2.03 -19.44 -0.16
N LYS A 67 2.58 -18.29 0.24
CA LYS A 67 3.93 -17.81 -0.09
C LYS A 67 4.20 -17.92 -1.59
N SER A 68 3.27 -17.40 -2.38
CA SER A 68 3.28 -17.57 -3.83
C SER A 68 3.03 -16.27 -4.58
N LEU A 69 3.71 -16.13 -5.69
CA LEU A 69 3.37 -15.15 -6.72
C LEU A 69 2.50 -15.86 -7.77
N PHE A 70 1.29 -15.38 -7.97
CA PHE A 70 0.34 -15.86 -8.98
C PHE A 70 0.30 -14.92 -10.17
N VAL A 71 0.10 -15.48 -11.35
CA VAL A 71 -0.14 -14.72 -12.59
C VAL A 71 -1.44 -15.20 -13.21
N PHE A 72 -2.32 -14.23 -13.47
CA PHE A 72 -3.58 -14.44 -14.19
C PHE A 72 -3.56 -13.58 -15.47
N ASP A 73 -4.34 -13.98 -16.47
CA ASP A 73 -4.61 -13.09 -17.59
C ASP A 73 -5.64 -12.01 -17.21
N GLY A 74 -5.88 -11.09 -18.13
CA GLY A 74 -6.82 -9.99 -17.90
C GLY A 74 -8.27 -10.44 -17.68
N GLU A 75 -8.65 -11.65 -18.08
CA GLU A 75 -9.98 -12.23 -17.84
C GLU A 75 -10.04 -13.05 -16.54
N GLY A 76 -8.95 -13.06 -15.75
CA GLY A 76 -8.88 -13.77 -14.48
C GLY A 76 -8.58 -15.25 -14.59
N ARG A 77 -8.17 -15.76 -15.78
CA ARG A 77 -7.78 -17.16 -15.96
C ARG A 77 -6.36 -17.36 -15.46
N PHE A 78 -6.17 -18.42 -14.70
CA PHE A 78 -4.85 -18.75 -14.15
C PHE A 78 -3.85 -19.11 -15.24
N ILE A 79 -2.68 -18.47 -15.19
CA ILE A 79 -1.58 -18.72 -16.14
C ILE A 79 -0.46 -19.55 -15.48
N THR A 80 0.05 -19.08 -14.35
CA THR A 80 1.15 -19.74 -13.66
C THR A 80 1.30 -19.20 -12.23
N LYS A 81 2.08 -19.89 -11.41
CA LYS A 81 2.53 -19.41 -10.12
C LYS A 81 3.97 -19.80 -9.82
N ARG A 82 4.59 -19.07 -8.92
CA ARG A 82 5.87 -19.41 -8.33
C ARG A 82 5.71 -19.40 -6.81
N THR A 83 5.99 -20.55 -6.20
CA THR A 83 5.85 -20.73 -4.74
C THR A 83 7.22 -20.70 -4.08
N ALA A 84 7.29 -20.20 -2.84
CA ALA A 84 8.49 -20.24 -2.04
C ALA A 84 9.04 -21.65 -1.89
N ALA A 85 10.35 -21.77 -2.06
CA ALA A 85 11.07 -23.02 -1.86
C ALA A 85 12.48 -22.70 -1.33
N ALA A 86 13.07 -23.62 -0.59
CA ALA A 86 14.40 -23.42 -0.03
C ALA A 86 15.41 -24.31 -0.77
N GLY A 87 16.42 -23.70 -1.41
CA GLY A 87 17.61 -24.40 -1.80
C GLY A 87 18.13 -24.20 -3.22
N GLY A 88 17.44 -23.52 -4.12
CA GLY A 88 17.86 -23.30 -5.50
C GLY A 88 18.19 -21.85 -5.86
N ALA A 89 19.02 -21.66 -6.89
CA ALA A 89 19.20 -20.34 -7.48
C ALA A 89 17.87 -19.82 -8.01
N GLY A 90 17.45 -18.64 -7.54
CA GLY A 90 16.18 -18.02 -7.94
C GLY A 90 14.95 -18.58 -7.23
N GLU A 91 15.12 -19.28 -6.11
CA GLU A 91 14.02 -19.57 -5.19
C GLU A 91 13.95 -18.52 -4.12
N PHE A 92 12.74 -18.04 -3.79
CA PHE A 92 12.50 -17.12 -2.69
C PHE A 92 11.98 -17.89 -1.46
N ILE A 93 12.17 -17.30 -0.29
CA ILE A 93 11.74 -17.86 1.01
C ILE A 93 10.60 -17.07 1.60
N VAL A 94 10.76 -15.73 1.69
CA VAL A 94 9.74 -14.79 2.17
C VAL A 94 9.64 -13.63 1.19
N PRO A 95 8.83 -13.77 0.14
CA PRO A 95 8.60 -12.73 -0.86
C PRO A 95 7.73 -11.64 -0.22
N TYR A 96 8.33 -10.55 0.21
CA TYR A 96 7.65 -9.53 0.99
C TYR A 96 6.84 -8.56 0.12
N ASN A 97 7.39 -8.17 -1.00
CA ASN A 97 6.74 -7.40 -2.06
C ASN A 97 7.45 -7.61 -3.39
N PHE A 98 6.87 -7.09 -4.46
CA PHE A 98 7.51 -7.09 -5.76
C PHE A 98 7.34 -5.74 -6.47
N GLU A 99 8.16 -5.51 -7.48
CA GLU A 99 8.05 -4.39 -8.41
C GLU A 99 8.16 -4.89 -9.84
N ILE A 100 7.32 -4.36 -10.73
CA ILE A 100 7.43 -4.57 -12.17
C ILE A 100 8.27 -3.44 -12.77
N ASP A 101 9.46 -3.79 -13.27
CA ASP A 101 10.27 -2.91 -14.11
C ASP A 101 9.75 -3.01 -15.55
N ARG A 102 8.85 -2.08 -15.92
CA ARG A 102 8.13 -2.07 -17.19
C ARG A 102 9.06 -1.85 -18.38
N GLU A 103 10.13 -1.08 -18.19
CA GLU A 103 11.13 -0.78 -19.19
C GLU A 103 11.97 -2.00 -19.55
N ASN A 104 12.50 -2.70 -18.54
CA ASN A 104 13.34 -3.88 -18.71
C ASN A 104 12.53 -5.20 -18.78
N LYS A 105 11.20 -5.14 -18.64
CA LYS A 105 10.28 -6.29 -18.63
C LYS A 105 10.71 -7.36 -17.63
N THR A 106 11.06 -6.92 -16.41
CA THR A 106 11.46 -7.79 -15.30
C THR A 106 10.55 -7.64 -14.09
N LEU A 107 10.40 -8.72 -13.36
CA LEU A 107 9.77 -8.76 -12.05
C LEU A 107 10.88 -8.84 -10.99
N ARG A 108 10.81 -7.98 -9.99
CA ARG A 108 11.80 -7.86 -8.91
C ARG A 108 11.12 -8.19 -7.59
N ILE A 109 11.42 -9.35 -7.02
CA ILE A 109 10.87 -9.77 -5.72
C ILE A 109 11.85 -9.37 -4.61
N ASN A 110 11.36 -8.64 -3.63
CA ASN A 110 12.08 -8.32 -2.41
C ASN A 110 11.91 -9.47 -1.42
N ASP A 111 12.92 -10.31 -1.27
CA ASP A 111 12.94 -11.37 -0.28
C ASP A 111 13.63 -10.86 1.00
N VAL A 112 12.87 -10.81 2.10
CA VAL A 112 13.39 -10.31 3.37
C VAL A 112 14.15 -11.36 4.17
N ALA A 113 13.89 -12.65 3.95
CA ALA A 113 14.63 -13.73 4.59
C ALA A 113 16.02 -13.92 3.97
N LEU A 114 16.12 -13.79 2.66
CA LEU A 114 17.41 -13.86 1.94
C LEU A 114 18.18 -12.54 1.98
N ASN A 115 17.52 -11.44 2.33
CA ASN A 115 18.04 -10.07 2.20
C ASN A 115 18.51 -9.77 0.76
N LYS A 116 17.71 -10.16 -0.23
CA LYS A 116 18.01 -10.04 -1.66
C LYS A 116 16.82 -9.51 -2.46
N ILE A 117 17.13 -8.91 -3.60
CA ILE A 117 16.17 -8.74 -4.68
C ILE A 117 16.40 -9.86 -5.69
N LEU A 118 15.37 -10.65 -5.96
CA LEU A 118 15.38 -11.69 -6.97
C LEU A 118 14.71 -11.15 -8.23
N VAL A 119 15.43 -11.26 -9.37
CA VAL A 119 15.00 -10.71 -10.66
C VAL A 119 14.59 -11.84 -11.57
N TYR A 120 13.38 -11.73 -12.13
CA TYR A 120 12.82 -12.70 -13.07
C TYR A 120 12.41 -12.02 -14.36
N ASN A 121 12.39 -12.79 -15.44
CA ASN A 121 11.72 -12.37 -16.65
C ASN A 121 10.22 -12.25 -16.39
N LEU A 122 9.61 -11.13 -16.76
CA LEU A 122 8.23 -10.83 -16.41
C LEU A 122 7.23 -11.81 -17.03
N LYS A 123 7.47 -12.24 -18.26
CA LYS A 123 6.55 -13.13 -18.99
C LYS A 123 6.72 -14.61 -18.63
N SER A 124 7.96 -15.08 -18.57
CA SER A 124 8.25 -16.52 -18.36
C SER A 124 8.44 -16.87 -16.89
N LEU A 125 8.59 -15.89 -16.00
CA LEU A 125 9.04 -16.03 -14.61
C LEU A 125 10.37 -16.79 -14.47
N ALA A 126 11.17 -16.87 -15.55
CA ALA A 126 12.51 -17.45 -15.48
C ALA A 126 13.43 -16.57 -14.65
N PHE A 127 14.18 -17.17 -13.74
CA PHE A 127 15.16 -16.45 -12.92
C PHE A 127 16.28 -15.89 -13.79
N ILE A 128 16.64 -14.62 -13.53
CA ILE A 128 17.72 -13.92 -14.24
C ILE A 128 18.93 -13.76 -13.32
N GLN A 129 18.72 -13.14 -12.15
CA GLN A 129 19.79 -12.85 -11.20
C GLN A 129 19.25 -12.53 -9.80
N SER A 130 20.14 -12.51 -8.82
CA SER A 130 19.88 -11.94 -7.52
C SER A 130 20.80 -10.75 -7.24
N ILE A 131 20.30 -9.77 -6.49
CA ILE A 131 21.04 -8.59 -6.06
C ILE A 131 21.03 -8.57 -4.54
N ASP A 132 22.20 -8.57 -3.91
CA ASP A 132 22.32 -8.48 -2.45
C ASP A 132 21.89 -7.07 -2.00
N LYS A 133 21.10 -6.99 -0.95
CA LYS A 133 20.77 -5.73 -0.32
C LYS A 133 21.83 -5.41 0.74
N PRO A 134 22.48 -4.25 0.68
CA PRO A 134 23.47 -3.86 1.68
C PRO A 134 22.84 -3.53 3.04
N ASP A 135 21.57 -3.19 3.05
CA ASP A 135 20.75 -2.87 4.24
C ASP A 135 19.37 -3.53 4.12
N SER A 136 18.66 -3.66 5.24
CA SER A 136 17.33 -4.30 5.31
C SER A 136 16.23 -3.34 4.86
N TYR A 137 16.01 -3.20 3.56
CA TYR A 137 14.91 -2.39 3.01
C TYR A 137 13.61 -3.20 2.96
N ASN A 138 12.55 -2.62 3.51
CA ASN A 138 11.19 -3.18 3.41
C ASN A 138 10.59 -2.95 2.03
N ALA A 139 10.86 -1.80 1.44
CA ALA A 139 10.43 -1.48 0.08
C ALA A 139 11.59 -0.86 -0.71
N ILE A 140 11.69 -1.23 -1.98
CA ILE A 140 12.63 -0.65 -2.94
C ILE A 140 11.85 -0.35 -4.21
N GLY A 141 11.84 0.92 -4.64
CA GLY A 141 11.18 1.38 -5.86
C GLY A 141 12.16 2.03 -6.82
N LYS A 142 12.04 1.72 -8.13
CA LYS A 142 12.83 2.36 -9.18
C LYS A 142 12.22 3.71 -9.54
N PHE A 143 13.03 4.76 -9.61
CA PHE A 143 12.62 6.02 -10.18
C PHE A 143 12.23 5.85 -11.65
N PRO A 144 11.13 6.48 -12.12
CA PRO A 144 10.86 6.57 -13.54
C PRO A 144 12.03 7.21 -14.27
N ASP A 145 12.39 6.67 -15.43
CA ASP A 145 13.42 7.19 -16.37
C ASP A 145 14.81 7.45 -15.74
N LYS A 146 15.14 6.81 -14.62
CA LYS A 146 16.45 6.92 -13.96
C LYS A 146 16.96 5.58 -13.49
N ASP A 147 18.27 5.37 -13.55
CA ASP A 147 18.95 4.20 -12.98
C ASP A 147 19.27 4.38 -11.49
N LEU A 148 18.26 4.83 -10.75
CA LEU A 148 18.30 5.03 -9.32
C LEU A 148 17.08 4.42 -8.65
N TYR A 149 17.22 4.08 -7.38
CA TYR A 149 16.17 3.48 -6.56
C TYR A 149 15.98 4.27 -5.27
N VAL A 150 14.78 4.19 -4.72
CA VAL A 150 14.47 4.57 -3.34
C VAL A 150 14.38 3.31 -2.51
N GLY A 151 15.15 3.23 -1.44
CA GLY A 151 15.00 2.23 -0.38
C GLY A 151 14.28 2.85 0.81
N TYR A 152 13.24 2.19 1.30
CA TYR A 152 12.55 2.55 2.53
C TYR A 152 12.71 1.47 3.58
N ARG A 153 13.03 1.87 4.81
CA ARG A 153 13.15 0.98 5.97
C ARG A 153 12.53 1.64 7.20
N PRO A 154 11.47 1.06 7.73
CA PRO A 154 10.85 1.56 8.95
C PRO A 154 11.66 1.23 10.19
N MET A 155 12.35 0.09 10.19
CA MET A 155 13.18 -0.38 11.30
C MET A 155 14.66 -0.20 10.98
N ILE A 156 15.42 0.23 11.97
CA ILE A 156 16.86 0.31 11.90
C ILE A 156 17.42 -0.62 12.98
N ASP A 157 18.13 -1.66 12.55
CA ASP A 157 18.87 -2.49 13.47
C ASP A 157 20.01 -1.66 14.09
N ILE A 158 20.29 -1.88 15.38
CA ILE A 158 21.41 -1.23 16.10
C ILE A 158 22.74 -1.53 15.41
N GLN A 159 22.84 -2.62 14.67
CA GLN A 159 24.01 -3.02 13.91
C GLN A 159 24.11 -2.38 12.52
N GLU A 160 23.05 -1.70 12.06
CA GLU A 160 23.06 -1.07 10.75
C GLU A 160 23.95 0.17 10.70
N LYS A 161 24.69 0.27 9.61
CA LYS A 161 25.66 1.33 9.36
C LYS A 161 25.02 2.71 9.16
N HIS A 162 23.74 2.72 8.78
CA HIS A 162 23.01 3.93 8.43
C HIS A 162 21.71 4.06 9.21
N THR A 163 21.41 5.27 9.67
CA THR A 163 20.28 5.57 10.56
C THR A 163 19.20 6.42 9.88
N THR A 164 19.05 6.31 8.56
CA THR A 164 18.03 7.02 7.77
C THR A 164 16.92 6.08 7.31
N GLN A 165 15.69 6.61 7.23
CA GLN A 165 14.52 5.85 6.80
C GLN A 165 14.42 5.72 5.29
N ILE A 166 14.87 6.74 4.54
CA ILE A 166 14.80 6.81 3.09
C ILE A 166 16.21 6.96 2.55
N ASP A 167 16.59 6.05 1.66
CA ASP A 167 17.88 6.08 1.00
C ASP A 167 17.73 6.11 -0.53
N ILE A 168 18.60 6.87 -1.19
CA ILE A 168 18.77 6.82 -2.64
C ILE A 168 19.86 5.82 -2.94
N LEU A 169 19.54 4.86 -3.83
CA LEU A 169 20.38 3.73 -4.14
C LEU A 169 20.75 3.73 -5.63
N ASP A 170 21.93 3.21 -5.97
CA ASP A 170 22.31 2.95 -7.35
C ASP A 170 21.75 1.60 -7.87
N THR A 171 22.07 1.22 -9.09
CA THR A 171 21.62 -0.03 -9.72
C THR A 171 22.09 -1.31 -9.02
N ARG A 172 23.14 -1.21 -8.21
CA ARG A 172 23.64 -2.29 -7.36
C ARG A 172 23.11 -2.21 -5.92
N LEU A 173 22.14 -1.32 -5.69
CA LEU A 173 21.55 -1.01 -4.40
C LEU A 173 22.54 -0.42 -3.38
N ASN A 174 23.68 0.11 -3.81
CA ASN A 174 24.58 0.84 -2.93
C ASN A 174 23.99 2.20 -2.59
N ARG A 175 24.04 2.57 -1.31
CA ARG A 175 23.54 3.84 -0.81
C ARG A 175 24.36 5.01 -1.37
N ARG A 176 23.69 5.96 -2.00
CA ARG A 176 24.23 7.23 -2.48
C ARG A 176 23.98 8.36 -1.50
N LYS A 177 22.76 8.43 -0.96
CA LYS A 177 22.31 9.50 -0.06
C LYS A 177 21.23 8.98 0.86
N GLY A 178 21.14 9.49 2.07
CA GLY A 178 20.08 9.13 3.02
C GLY A 178 19.35 10.37 3.52
N PHE A 179 18.06 10.17 3.80
CA PHE A 179 17.16 11.20 4.30
C PHE A 179 16.33 10.66 5.45
N MET A 180 15.87 11.57 6.29
CA MET A 180 15.03 11.34 7.44
C MET A 180 15.66 10.41 8.48
N PRO A 181 15.95 10.89 9.67
CA PRO A 181 16.46 10.06 10.75
C PRO A 181 15.44 8.99 11.14
N ALA A 182 15.91 7.91 11.75
CA ALA A 182 15.06 6.87 12.32
C ALA A 182 13.98 7.46 13.23
N ASP A 183 12.78 6.93 13.09
CA ASP A 183 11.67 7.26 13.99
C ASP A 183 11.42 6.07 14.93
N PRO A 184 11.48 6.25 16.27
CA PRO A 184 11.29 5.15 17.23
C PRO A 184 9.93 4.46 17.10
N ARG A 185 8.92 5.13 16.54
CA ARG A 185 7.61 4.53 16.25
C ARG A 185 7.65 3.46 15.17
N THR A 186 8.70 3.41 14.38
CA THR A 186 8.84 2.45 13.28
C THR A 186 9.58 1.17 13.68
N SER A 187 10.05 1.06 14.92
CA SER A 187 10.69 -0.15 15.44
C SER A 187 9.73 -1.34 15.59
N ILE A 188 8.43 -1.12 15.47
CA ILE A 188 7.40 -2.15 15.55
C ILE A 188 6.77 -2.28 14.17
N LEU A 189 6.93 -3.47 13.57
CA LEU A 189 6.32 -3.77 12.27
C LEU A 189 4.81 -3.86 12.39
N SER A 190 4.10 -3.01 11.68
CA SER A 190 2.69 -3.20 11.40
C SER A 190 2.49 -3.32 9.87
N GLY A 191 2.28 -4.43 9.46
CA GLY A 191 1.47 -5.10 8.49
C GLY A 191 1.55 -4.87 7.01
N LYS A 192 1.81 -3.75 6.35
CA LYS A 192 1.80 -3.75 4.88
C LYS A 192 3.19 -3.60 4.29
N PRO A 193 3.47 -4.40 3.23
CA PRO A 193 4.82 -4.55 2.74
C PRO A 193 5.34 -3.41 1.86
N PHE A 194 4.49 -2.46 1.42
CA PHE A 194 4.91 -1.47 0.44
C PHE A 194 4.43 -0.07 0.83
N ASN A 195 5.35 0.74 1.34
CA ASN A 195 5.07 2.10 1.84
C ASN A 195 5.46 3.18 0.83
N MET A 196 5.29 2.92 -0.46
CA MET A 196 5.54 3.90 -1.51
C MET A 196 4.67 3.63 -2.73
N TYR A 197 4.46 4.68 -3.52
CA TYR A 197 3.83 4.59 -4.84
C TYR A 197 4.49 5.58 -5.81
N LYS A 198 4.28 5.35 -7.09
CA LYS A 198 4.73 6.26 -8.15
C LYS A 198 3.61 7.25 -8.48
N TYR A 199 3.94 8.52 -8.54
CA TYR A 199 3.04 9.56 -9.00
C TYR A 199 3.79 10.45 -9.98
N GLN A 200 3.37 10.45 -11.23
CA GLN A 200 4.09 11.10 -12.33
C GLN A 200 5.55 10.61 -12.38
N ASN A 201 6.53 11.49 -12.27
CA ASN A 201 7.96 11.16 -12.31
C ASN A 201 8.61 10.98 -10.93
N ASP A 202 7.82 11.08 -9.87
CA ASP A 202 8.30 11.01 -8.50
C ASP A 202 7.91 9.70 -7.80
N ILE A 203 8.61 9.39 -6.74
CA ILE A 203 8.20 8.37 -5.77
C ILE A 203 7.64 9.09 -4.55
N VAL A 204 6.46 8.66 -4.10
CA VAL A 204 5.86 9.13 -2.85
C VAL A 204 6.04 8.04 -1.80
N VAL A 205 6.63 8.41 -0.66
CA VAL A 205 6.80 7.54 0.50
C VAL A 205 5.86 7.97 1.63
N PHE A 206 5.19 7.01 2.23
CA PHE A 206 4.31 7.22 3.39
C PHE A 206 4.80 6.34 4.55
N PRO A 207 5.60 6.90 5.47
CA PRO A 207 6.17 6.13 6.57
C PRO A 207 5.10 5.53 7.49
N PHE A 208 5.41 4.40 8.11
CA PHE A 208 4.55 3.81 9.14
C PHE A 208 4.25 4.80 10.25
N PHE A 209 3.04 4.78 10.78
CA PHE A 209 2.57 5.63 11.87
C PHE A 209 2.79 7.12 11.64
N SER A 210 2.80 7.55 10.38
CA SER A 210 2.93 8.96 9.98
C SER A 210 1.70 9.42 9.22
N ASN A 211 1.26 10.63 9.54
CA ASN A 211 0.20 11.32 8.79
C ASN A 211 0.75 12.11 7.58
N THR A 212 2.01 11.93 7.23
CA THR A 212 2.68 12.72 6.22
C THR A 212 3.10 11.86 5.03
N LEU A 213 2.78 12.31 3.83
CA LEU A 213 3.28 11.78 2.58
C LEU A 213 4.46 12.63 2.12
N TYR A 214 5.52 11.98 1.63
CA TYR A 214 6.72 12.64 1.18
C TYR A 214 6.98 12.38 -0.30
N THR A 215 7.21 13.44 -1.08
CA THR A 215 7.77 13.32 -2.42
C THR A 215 9.27 13.14 -2.31
N VAL A 216 9.77 12.07 -2.91
CA VAL A 216 11.19 11.71 -2.94
C VAL A 216 11.72 11.90 -4.35
N THR A 217 12.77 12.70 -4.46
CA THR A 217 13.59 12.86 -5.66
C THR A 217 15.00 12.35 -5.38
N PRO A 218 15.89 12.17 -6.38
CA PRO A 218 17.28 11.79 -6.11
C PRO A 218 18.03 12.72 -5.15
N ASP A 219 17.61 13.98 -5.08
CA ASP A 219 18.33 15.01 -4.35
C ASP A 219 17.65 15.49 -3.07
N SER A 220 16.35 15.23 -2.92
CA SER A 220 15.55 15.77 -1.81
C SER A 220 14.40 14.87 -1.39
N VAL A 221 13.95 15.06 -0.13
CA VAL A 221 12.68 14.58 0.38
C VAL A 221 11.90 15.79 0.88
N GLN A 222 10.69 15.96 0.37
CA GLN A 222 9.82 17.10 0.70
C GLN A 222 8.45 16.61 1.14
N THR A 223 7.84 17.29 2.11
CA THR A 223 6.46 17.03 2.50
C THR A 223 5.53 17.30 1.31
N ARG A 224 4.77 16.27 0.91
CA ARG A 224 3.75 16.36 -0.13
C ARG A 224 2.40 16.76 0.45
N TYR A 225 1.94 16.02 1.46
CA TYR A 225 0.71 16.28 2.19
C TYR A 225 0.89 15.93 3.67
N GLU A 226 0.23 16.68 4.54
CA GLU A 226 -0.08 16.25 5.89
C GLU A 226 -1.58 15.93 5.97
N LEU A 227 -1.94 14.75 6.46
CA LEU A 227 -3.29 14.24 6.49
C LEU A 227 -3.85 14.25 7.92
N ARG A 228 -5.07 14.73 8.10
CA ARG A 228 -5.77 14.76 9.39
C ARG A 228 -7.15 14.13 9.25
N PHE A 229 -7.41 13.10 10.05
CA PHE A 229 -8.56 12.19 9.91
C PHE A 229 -9.66 12.42 10.94
N GLY A 230 -9.92 13.67 11.28
CA GLY A 230 -11.00 14.04 12.20
C GLY A 230 -10.74 13.56 13.63
N GLU A 231 -11.55 12.63 14.10
CA GLU A 231 -11.44 12.04 15.45
C GLU A 231 -10.30 11.04 15.61
N TYR A 232 -9.70 10.59 14.52
CA TYR A 232 -8.60 9.61 14.53
C TYR A 232 -7.25 10.29 14.35
N ALA A 233 -6.24 9.82 15.07
CA ALA A 233 -4.88 10.33 15.00
C ALA A 233 -3.85 9.21 14.98
N PHE A 234 -2.66 9.50 14.50
CA PHE A 234 -1.53 8.58 14.68
C PHE A 234 -1.05 8.61 16.13
N PRO A 235 -0.57 7.47 16.65
CA PRO A 235 -0.13 7.39 18.04
C PRO A 235 1.10 8.30 18.26
N PRO A 236 1.16 8.96 19.44
CA PRO A 236 2.27 9.84 19.77
C PRO A 236 3.57 9.07 19.98
N LYS A 237 4.72 9.73 19.77
CA LYS A 237 6.05 9.12 19.93
C LYS A 237 6.28 8.54 21.31
N GLU A 238 5.78 9.20 22.33
CA GLU A 238 5.93 8.80 23.74
C GLU A 238 5.31 7.44 24.04
N LEU A 239 4.20 7.10 23.36
CA LEU A 239 3.58 5.79 23.48
C LEU A 239 4.52 4.69 22.97
N PHE A 240 5.16 4.90 21.81
CA PHE A 240 6.13 3.95 21.26
C PHE A 240 7.39 3.84 22.10
N GLN A 241 7.94 4.94 22.58
CA GLN A 241 9.10 4.93 23.46
C GLN A 241 8.86 4.12 24.72
N LYS A 242 7.63 4.18 25.25
CA LYS A 242 7.24 3.43 26.45
C LYS A 242 6.99 1.95 26.18
N LEU A 243 6.41 1.61 25.03
CA LEU A 243 5.90 0.26 24.73
C LEU A 243 6.66 -0.44 23.59
N GLN A 244 7.79 0.12 23.11
CA GLN A 244 8.53 -0.40 21.97
C GLN A 244 8.97 -1.87 22.10
N TYR A 245 9.14 -2.36 23.33
CA TYR A 245 9.50 -3.75 23.61
C TYR A 245 8.31 -4.60 24.11
N GLU A 246 7.12 -4.03 24.10
CA GLU A 246 5.88 -4.66 24.57
C GLU A 246 4.81 -4.61 23.47
N PRO A 247 4.91 -5.43 22.41
CA PRO A 247 4.03 -5.31 21.25
C PRO A 247 2.55 -5.58 21.59
N ILE A 248 2.25 -6.54 22.46
CA ILE A 248 0.85 -6.85 22.83
C ILE A 248 0.16 -5.66 23.52
N PRO A 249 0.73 -5.08 24.59
CA PRO A 249 0.17 -3.87 25.19
C PRO A 249 0.06 -2.69 24.23
N LEU A 250 1.00 -2.56 23.27
CA LEU A 250 0.92 -1.51 22.27
C LEU A 250 -0.31 -1.70 21.36
N PHE A 251 -0.50 -2.90 20.79
CA PHE A 251 -1.66 -3.16 19.92
C PHE A 251 -2.97 -2.99 20.67
N GLU A 252 -3.09 -3.47 21.91
CA GLU A 252 -4.28 -3.24 22.74
C GLU A 252 -4.57 -1.75 22.97
N ARG A 253 -3.53 -0.92 23.08
CA ARG A 253 -3.69 0.53 23.20
C ARG A 253 -4.12 1.17 21.89
N LEU A 254 -3.55 0.74 20.74
CA LEU A 254 -3.95 1.24 19.42
C LEU A 254 -5.44 0.96 19.15
N GLU A 255 -5.93 -0.20 19.54
CA GLU A 255 -7.33 -0.59 19.39
C GLU A 255 -8.28 0.20 20.30
N LYS A 256 -7.87 0.47 21.54
CA LYS A 256 -8.73 1.18 22.53
C LYS A 256 -8.81 2.68 22.30
N GLU A 257 -7.72 3.29 21.89
CA GLU A 257 -7.59 4.74 21.80
C GLU A 257 -7.65 5.14 20.33
N ALA A 258 -8.68 5.34 19.69
CA ALA A 258 -8.91 5.93 18.34
C ALA A 258 -7.64 6.24 17.49
N PHE A 259 -6.59 5.40 17.62
CA PHE A 259 -5.35 5.58 16.87
C PHE A 259 -5.44 4.90 15.51
N ILE A 260 -4.79 5.52 14.54
CA ILE A 260 -4.61 4.95 13.21
C ILE A 260 -3.47 3.94 13.26
N GLU A 261 -3.79 2.70 12.93
CA GLU A 261 -2.84 1.59 12.92
C GLU A 261 -2.04 1.52 11.61
N ARG A 262 -2.73 1.80 10.49
CA ARG A 262 -2.14 1.81 9.15
C ARG A 262 -2.91 2.70 8.19
N MET A 263 -2.24 3.11 7.14
CA MET A 263 -2.76 3.96 6.09
C MET A 263 -2.23 3.50 4.72
N GLU A 264 -3.08 3.55 3.71
CA GLU A 264 -2.78 3.15 2.33
C GLU A 264 -3.32 4.22 1.37
N PRO A 265 -2.48 5.13 0.90
CA PRO A 265 -2.88 6.16 -0.05
C PRO A 265 -2.83 5.66 -1.49
N TYR A 266 -3.79 6.13 -2.29
CA TYR A 266 -3.88 5.95 -3.74
C TYR A 266 -4.14 7.32 -4.36
N GLU A 267 -3.20 7.82 -5.15
CA GLU A 267 -3.25 9.18 -5.67
C GLU A 267 -3.46 9.18 -7.18
N THR A 268 -4.60 9.70 -7.62
CA THR A 268 -4.92 9.98 -9.03
C THR A 268 -4.63 11.45 -9.37
N ASP A 269 -4.84 11.86 -10.62
CA ASP A 269 -4.71 13.26 -11.00
C ASP A 269 -5.70 14.16 -10.25
N GLU A 270 -6.93 13.69 -10.03
CA GLU A 270 -8.02 14.47 -9.43
C GLU A 270 -8.20 14.21 -7.93
N TYR A 271 -7.88 13.00 -7.46
CA TYR A 271 -8.22 12.58 -6.10
C TYR A 271 -7.01 12.05 -5.32
N LEU A 272 -7.08 12.20 -4.02
CA LEU A 272 -6.34 11.39 -3.04
C LEU A 272 -7.36 10.50 -2.32
N PHE A 273 -7.26 9.20 -2.56
CA PHE A 273 -8.02 8.17 -1.86
C PHE A 273 -7.12 7.53 -0.81
N VAL A 274 -7.58 7.45 0.42
CA VAL A 274 -6.82 6.86 1.52
C VAL A 274 -7.68 5.83 2.24
N ARG A 275 -7.26 4.56 2.18
CA ARG A 275 -7.77 3.54 3.11
C ARG A 275 -6.96 3.60 4.39
N TYR A 276 -7.61 3.57 5.53
CA TYR A 276 -6.92 3.50 6.81
C TYR A 276 -7.68 2.62 7.82
N VAL A 277 -6.96 2.11 8.81
CA VAL A 277 -7.53 1.28 9.89
C VAL A 277 -7.36 2.01 11.21
N ALA A 278 -8.45 2.13 11.94
CA ALA A 278 -8.48 2.68 13.29
C ALA A 278 -9.52 1.95 14.13
N GLN A 279 -9.16 1.57 15.35
CA GLN A 279 -10.05 0.82 16.26
C GLN A 279 -10.67 -0.43 15.59
N THR A 280 -9.85 -1.21 14.89
CA THR A 280 -10.28 -2.40 14.13
C THR A 280 -11.27 -2.14 12.99
N ASN A 281 -11.65 -0.88 12.73
CA ASN A 281 -12.50 -0.54 11.60
C ASN A 281 -11.67 -0.15 10.38
N ASP A 282 -12.07 -0.65 9.22
CA ASP A 282 -11.62 -0.10 7.93
C ASP A 282 -12.41 1.16 7.61
N LEU A 283 -11.68 2.19 7.21
CA LEU A 283 -12.24 3.48 6.82
C LEU A 283 -11.62 3.92 5.49
N ILE A 284 -12.35 4.76 4.76
CA ILE A 284 -11.82 5.50 3.62
C ILE A 284 -11.97 7.00 3.82
N ALA A 285 -10.99 7.72 3.33
CA ALA A 285 -11.01 9.17 3.22
C ALA A 285 -10.70 9.54 1.77
N ILE A 286 -11.49 10.39 1.17
CA ILE A 286 -11.33 10.84 -0.21
C ILE A 286 -11.24 12.37 -0.21
N TYR A 287 -10.29 12.90 -0.96
CA TYR A 287 -10.10 14.34 -1.15
C TYR A 287 -10.02 14.65 -2.65
N HIS A 288 -10.86 15.57 -3.11
CA HIS A 288 -10.81 16.11 -4.46
C HIS A 288 -9.82 17.28 -4.49
N LYS A 289 -8.76 17.15 -5.28
CA LYS A 289 -7.62 18.07 -5.26
C LYS A 289 -7.96 19.48 -5.75
N GLU A 290 -8.88 19.61 -6.70
CA GLU A 290 -9.22 20.89 -7.31
C GLU A 290 -10.19 21.71 -6.46
N ASN A 291 -11.32 21.10 -6.03
CA ASN A 291 -12.39 21.81 -5.34
C ASN A 291 -12.36 21.68 -3.80
N GLY A 292 -11.48 20.79 -3.27
CA GLY A 292 -11.32 20.58 -1.83
C GLY A 292 -12.44 19.79 -1.16
N GLU A 293 -13.38 19.21 -1.93
CA GLU A 293 -14.41 18.31 -1.42
C GLU A 293 -13.77 17.06 -0.80
N ARG A 294 -14.38 16.56 0.27
CA ARG A 294 -13.83 15.47 1.06
C ARG A 294 -14.91 14.61 1.69
N VAL A 295 -14.58 13.33 1.85
CA VAL A 295 -15.37 12.33 2.55
C VAL A 295 -14.46 11.59 3.51
N ASN A 296 -14.99 11.23 4.66
CA ASN A 296 -14.36 10.35 5.64
C ASN A 296 -15.44 9.40 6.16
N ILE A 297 -15.30 8.07 5.92
CA ILE A 297 -16.37 7.14 6.24
C ILE A 297 -15.86 5.72 6.57
N PRO A 298 -16.37 5.06 7.63
CA PRO A 298 -16.15 3.64 7.87
C PRO A 298 -16.82 2.77 6.78
N TYR A 299 -16.16 1.71 6.34
CA TYR A 299 -16.71 0.76 5.36
C TYR A 299 -18.11 0.29 5.73
N LYS A 300 -18.34 -0.04 6.98
CA LYS A 300 -19.65 -0.50 7.49
C LYS A 300 -20.80 0.50 7.35
N ARG A 301 -20.50 1.77 7.08
CA ARG A 301 -21.49 2.84 6.85
C ARG A 301 -21.69 3.17 5.36
N ILE A 302 -20.93 2.51 4.48
CA ILE A 302 -21.14 2.62 3.04
C ILE A 302 -22.30 1.71 2.67
N LYS A 303 -23.35 2.31 2.13
CA LYS A 303 -24.50 1.56 1.58
C LYS A 303 -24.13 1.07 0.19
N ASN A 304 -23.91 -0.23 0.07
CA ASN A 304 -23.56 -0.85 -1.19
C ASN A 304 -24.78 -0.91 -2.13
N ASP A 305 -24.74 -0.11 -3.19
CA ASP A 305 -25.75 -0.03 -4.25
C ASP A 305 -25.15 -0.25 -5.65
N LEU A 306 -23.96 -0.88 -5.71
CA LEU A 306 -23.19 -1.09 -6.93
C LEU A 306 -23.51 -2.41 -7.65
N GLY A 307 -24.37 -3.25 -7.07
CA GLY A 307 -24.67 -4.57 -7.65
C GLY A 307 -23.55 -5.60 -7.51
N ILE A 308 -22.62 -5.39 -6.60
CA ILE A 308 -21.53 -6.30 -6.20
C ILE A 308 -21.68 -6.64 -4.72
N ASN A 309 -21.02 -7.71 -4.27
CA ASN A 309 -21.24 -8.25 -2.91
C ASN A 309 -20.74 -7.34 -1.77
N ALA A 310 -19.73 -6.51 -2.00
CA ALA A 310 -19.20 -5.59 -1.02
C ALA A 310 -18.50 -4.40 -1.68
N PHE A 311 -18.23 -3.34 -0.92
CA PHE A 311 -17.36 -2.25 -1.38
C PHE A 311 -15.92 -2.77 -1.52
N PRO A 312 -15.23 -2.54 -2.66
CA PRO A 312 -13.93 -3.15 -2.92
C PRO A 312 -12.83 -2.61 -2.00
N ILE A 313 -11.93 -3.50 -1.57
CA ILE A 313 -10.71 -3.15 -0.85
C ILE A 313 -9.64 -2.80 -1.88
N PRO A 314 -9.10 -1.58 -1.91
CA PRO A 314 -8.12 -1.17 -2.92
C PRO A 314 -6.80 -1.94 -2.79
N LEU A 315 -6.18 -2.24 -3.93
CA LEU A 315 -4.90 -2.97 -4.03
C LEU A 315 -3.81 -2.14 -4.71
N PHE A 316 -4.09 -1.60 -5.88
CA PHE A 316 -3.14 -0.83 -6.68
C PHE A 316 -3.83 0.18 -7.59
N LEU A 317 -3.04 1.10 -8.12
CA LEU A 317 -3.46 2.16 -9.02
C LEU A 317 -2.77 2.01 -10.38
N GLU A 318 -3.54 2.11 -11.47
CA GLU A 318 -3.03 2.20 -12.84
C GLU A 318 -3.64 3.43 -13.52
N GLY A 319 -2.82 4.45 -13.76
CA GLY A 319 -3.32 5.76 -14.20
C GLY A 319 -4.26 6.37 -13.15
N ASN A 320 -5.51 6.57 -13.53
CA ASN A 320 -6.57 7.09 -12.63
C ASN A 320 -7.55 6.00 -12.16
N LEU A 321 -7.29 4.74 -12.49
CA LEU A 321 -8.10 3.59 -12.12
C LEU A 321 -7.52 2.89 -10.90
N ILE A 322 -8.35 2.68 -9.88
CA ILE A 322 -8.01 1.84 -8.73
C ILE A 322 -8.55 0.43 -9.01
N THR A 323 -7.70 -0.57 -8.88
CA THR A 323 -8.12 -1.96 -8.79
C THR A 323 -8.12 -2.38 -7.34
N GLY A 324 -9.25 -2.86 -6.88
CA GLY A 324 -9.44 -3.46 -5.58
C GLY A 324 -9.93 -4.89 -5.71
N TYR A 325 -10.22 -5.52 -4.59
CA TYR A 325 -10.81 -6.86 -4.55
C TYR A 325 -11.99 -6.92 -3.59
N ILE A 326 -12.84 -7.90 -3.82
CA ILE A 326 -13.92 -8.32 -2.93
C ILE A 326 -13.61 -9.75 -2.51
N ASP A 327 -13.59 -9.98 -1.20
CA ASP A 327 -13.57 -11.33 -0.64
C ASP A 327 -14.91 -11.99 -0.94
N PRO A 328 -14.95 -13.19 -1.59
CA PRO A 328 -16.20 -13.89 -1.85
C PRO A 328 -16.98 -14.24 -0.57
N ASN A 329 -16.30 -14.28 0.59
CA ASN A 329 -16.90 -14.50 1.90
C ASN A 329 -17.26 -13.20 2.65
N ALA A 330 -17.20 -12.03 1.98
CA ALA A 330 -17.56 -10.75 2.60
C ALA A 330 -19.01 -10.80 3.15
N VAL A 331 -19.20 -10.07 4.25
CA VAL A 331 -20.40 -10.11 5.12
C VAL A 331 -21.73 -9.83 4.38
N ASP A 332 -21.68 -9.20 3.22
CA ASP A 332 -22.85 -8.91 2.37
C ASP A 332 -23.26 -10.10 1.49
N ASN A 333 -22.62 -11.26 1.61
CA ASN A 333 -23.02 -12.47 0.90
C ASN A 333 -24.30 -13.05 1.53
N PRO A 334 -25.48 -12.91 0.88
CA PRO A 334 -26.77 -13.32 1.47
C PRO A 334 -26.94 -14.84 1.57
N THR A 335 -26.08 -15.64 0.95
CA THR A 335 -26.20 -17.10 0.93
C THR A 335 -25.54 -17.77 2.13
N GLY A 336 -24.63 -17.12 2.84
CA GLY A 336 -23.94 -17.67 4.03
C GLY A 336 -23.10 -18.92 3.75
N GLU A 337 -22.98 -19.34 2.51
CA GLU A 337 -22.11 -20.44 2.10
C GLU A 337 -20.68 -19.93 2.05
N HIS A 338 -19.78 -20.55 2.82
CA HIS A 338 -18.35 -20.35 2.67
C HIS A 338 -17.92 -20.90 1.32
N GLN A 339 -17.70 -20.01 0.37
CA GLN A 339 -17.11 -20.38 -0.91
C GLN A 339 -15.58 -20.33 -0.75
N GLU A 340 -14.92 -21.45 -1.03
CA GLU A 340 -13.47 -21.52 -1.16
C GLU A 340 -13.02 -20.93 -2.51
N ASP A 341 -13.60 -19.79 -2.89
CA ASP A 341 -13.35 -19.12 -4.16
C ASP A 341 -12.29 -18.03 -4.01
N ASN A 342 -11.52 -17.83 -5.06
CA ASN A 342 -10.59 -16.73 -5.15
C ASN A 342 -11.32 -15.37 -5.15
N PRO A 343 -10.64 -14.30 -4.73
CA PRO A 343 -11.19 -12.96 -4.75
C PRO A 343 -11.66 -12.52 -6.15
N ILE A 344 -12.63 -11.60 -6.15
CA ILE A 344 -13.11 -10.92 -7.36
C ILE A 344 -12.39 -9.58 -7.42
N LEU A 345 -11.68 -9.31 -8.52
CA LEU A 345 -11.08 -8.01 -8.74
C LEU A 345 -12.10 -7.03 -9.30
N VAL A 346 -12.07 -5.81 -8.80
CA VAL A 346 -12.95 -4.72 -9.22
C VAL A 346 -12.11 -3.49 -9.55
N THR A 347 -12.17 -3.04 -10.79
CA THR A 347 -11.52 -1.80 -11.23
C THR A 347 -12.55 -0.68 -11.26
N PHE A 348 -12.22 0.45 -10.66
CA PHE A 348 -13.15 1.57 -10.51
C PHE A 348 -12.44 2.93 -10.60
N ASN A 349 -13.21 3.94 -11.00
CA ASN A 349 -12.86 5.35 -10.82
C ASN A 349 -13.39 5.87 -9.50
N ILE A 350 -12.70 6.85 -8.91
CA ILE A 350 -13.25 7.66 -7.84
C ILE A 350 -14.25 8.64 -8.46
N ARG A 351 -15.42 8.74 -7.84
CA ARG A 351 -16.46 9.70 -8.19
C ARG A 351 -17.02 10.28 -6.90
N MET A 352 -16.92 11.59 -6.73
CA MET A 352 -17.53 12.24 -5.57
C MET A 352 -18.76 13.02 -6.06
N GLU A 353 -19.95 12.48 -5.81
CA GLU A 353 -21.20 13.24 -5.97
C GLU A 353 -21.67 13.68 -4.57
N THR A 354 -21.33 14.90 -4.20
CA THR A 354 -21.91 15.51 -3.00
C THR A 354 -23.30 16.05 -3.29
N GLU A 355 -24.19 16.08 -2.28
CA GLU A 355 -25.59 16.56 -2.43
C GLU A 355 -25.71 18.02 -2.91
N ALA A 356 -24.60 18.75 -3.00
CA ALA A 356 -24.55 20.13 -3.48
C ALA A 356 -24.77 20.29 -5.00
N ASN A 357 -24.77 19.20 -5.76
CA ASN A 357 -24.95 19.20 -7.23
C ASN A 357 -26.34 18.70 -7.69
N LYS A 358 -27.34 18.75 -6.82
CA LYS A 358 -28.76 18.53 -7.17
C LYS A 358 -29.56 19.80 -7.13
#